data_1b192367814012502768104df10cbafd
#
_entry.id   1b192367814012502768104df10cbafd
#
_cell.length_a   1.000
_cell.length_b   1.000
_cell.length_c   1.000
_cell.angle_alpha   90.00
_cell.angle_beta   90.00
_cell.angle_gamma   90.00
#
_symmetry.space_group_name_H-M   'P 1'
#
loop_
_entity.id
_entity.type
_entity.pdbx_description
1 polymer ?
#
loop_
_entity_poly.entity_id
_entity_poly.type
_entity_poly.pdbx_seq_one_letter_code
_entity_poly.pdbx_strand_id
1 'polypeptide(L)'
;MMADVIILGNGPAGISAAAYTVRAGLETMVIGRDSGALSKAGEIENYYGFATPISGEQLVHNGIDQAVRLGASIINDEVLGITYDGEYTVETKLETYKAPCVILATGASRKAPRIEGLSGFEGKGVSYCAVCDAFFYRGKSVAVLGSGDYALHEANELLPVVGSVTLLTNGREPSAQFPEQIRVNKKEIAALRGDIVLESIAFRDGSTQPISGLFVAIGVASSTDFARTMGAETDGNRIVVDDRMQTSIPGLYAAGDCTGGMFQISKAVYDGAKAATSVIQYLRSRKK
;
A
#
# COMPACT_ATOMS: atom_id res chain seq x y z
N MET A 1 -5.44 19.69 -0.55
CA MET A 1 -4.80 20.28 -1.76
C MET A 1 -5.23 19.43 -2.95
N MET A 2 -5.57 20.01 -4.09
CA MET A 2 -6.01 19.26 -5.28
C MET A 2 -4.85 19.12 -6.25
N ALA A 3 -4.70 17.92 -6.82
CA ALA A 3 -3.75 17.61 -7.89
C ALA A 3 -4.51 16.97 -9.08
N ASP A 4 -3.93 16.95 -10.27
CA ASP A 4 -4.47 16.17 -11.40
C ASP A 4 -4.15 14.67 -11.23
N VAL A 5 -3.01 14.37 -10.59
CA VAL A 5 -2.58 13.00 -10.31
C VAL A 5 -1.79 12.91 -9.02
N ILE A 6 -2.13 11.92 -8.20
CA ILE A 6 -1.35 11.55 -7.02
C ILE A 6 -0.62 10.23 -7.32
N ILE A 7 0.67 10.20 -7.04
CA ILE A 7 1.55 9.04 -7.24
C ILE A 7 1.99 8.55 -5.87
N LEU A 8 1.70 7.31 -5.54
CA LEU A 8 2.08 6.71 -4.27
C LEU A 8 3.37 5.92 -4.43
N GLY A 9 4.45 6.46 -3.89
CA GLY A 9 5.81 5.92 -3.96
C GLY A 9 6.76 6.78 -4.79
N ASN A 10 7.89 7.12 -4.19
CA ASN A 10 8.97 7.93 -4.77
C ASN A 10 10.15 7.10 -5.30
N GLY A 11 9.92 5.80 -5.55
CA GLY A 11 10.87 4.93 -6.21
C GLY A 11 10.92 5.15 -7.75
N PRO A 12 11.71 4.34 -8.48
CA PRO A 12 11.91 4.52 -9.93
C PRO A 12 10.62 4.60 -10.75
N ALA A 13 9.59 3.79 -10.40
CA ALA A 13 8.32 3.82 -11.11
C ALA A 13 7.56 5.13 -10.88
N GLY A 14 7.44 5.55 -9.61
CA GLY A 14 6.71 6.78 -9.26
C GLY A 14 7.40 8.03 -9.79
N ILE A 15 8.71 8.12 -9.66
CA ILE A 15 9.48 9.28 -10.17
C ILE A 15 9.46 9.33 -11.70
N SER A 16 9.57 8.17 -12.37
CA SER A 16 9.40 8.12 -13.82
C SER A 16 8.01 8.62 -14.23
N ALA A 17 6.96 8.17 -13.54
CA ALA A 17 5.60 8.65 -13.80
C ALA A 17 5.48 10.17 -13.60
N ALA A 18 6.01 10.70 -12.49
CA ALA A 18 5.99 12.13 -12.20
C ALA A 18 6.67 12.95 -13.29
N ALA A 19 7.82 12.52 -13.77
CA ALA A 19 8.54 13.22 -14.84
C ALA A 19 7.70 13.37 -16.12
N TYR A 20 6.88 12.36 -16.47
CA TYR A 20 6.01 12.40 -17.64
C TYR A 20 4.75 13.24 -17.41
N THR A 21 4.10 13.11 -16.25
CA THR A 21 2.86 13.84 -15.95
C THR A 21 3.10 15.35 -15.84
N VAL A 22 4.16 15.77 -15.14
CA VAL A 22 4.55 17.19 -15.03
C VAL A 22 4.88 17.78 -16.39
N ARG A 23 5.66 17.07 -17.22
CA ARG A 23 5.98 17.54 -18.58
C ARG A 23 4.77 17.63 -19.50
N ALA A 24 3.70 16.95 -19.19
CA ALA A 24 2.41 17.08 -19.88
C ALA A 24 1.54 18.23 -19.35
N GLY A 25 2.03 19.00 -18.36
CA GLY A 25 1.34 20.13 -17.75
C GLY A 25 0.32 19.74 -16.70
N LEU A 26 0.45 18.55 -16.07
CA LEU A 26 -0.41 18.10 -14.99
C LEU A 26 0.14 18.51 -13.63
N GLU A 27 -0.73 18.98 -12.75
CA GLU A 27 -0.41 19.15 -11.32
C GLU A 27 -0.18 17.78 -10.71
N THR A 28 1.10 17.46 -10.42
CA THR A 28 1.55 16.13 -10.00
C THR A 28 2.08 16.14 -8.58
N MET A 29 1.53 15.28 -7.75
CA MET A 29 1.97 15.04 -6.38
C MET A 29 2.52 13.63 -6.24
N VAL A 30 3.69 13.48 -5.63
CA VAL A 30 4.28 12.19 -5.28
C VAL A 30 4.33 12.09 -3.76
N ILE A 31 3.73 11.04 -3.20
CA ILE A 31 3.74 10.81 -1.76
C ILE A 31 4.59 9.57 -1.48
N GLY A 32 5.62 9.72 -0.66
CA GLY A 32 6.49 8.63 -0.26
C GLY A 32 7.03 8.85 1.15
N ARG A 33 7.07 7.80 1.95
CA ARG A 33 7.49 7.86 3.34
C ARG A 33 9.00 7.84 3.52
N ASP A 34 9.70 7.10 2.69
CA ASP A 34 11.13 6.84 2.78
C ASP A 34 11.74 6.61 1.38
N SER A 35 13.04 6.45 1.31
CA SER A 35 13.75 6.23 0.04
C SER A 35 13.52 4.84 -0.59
N GLY A 36 12.65 4.01 -0.01
CA GLY A 36 12.23 2.72 -0.53
C GLY A 36 13.32 1.63 -0.54
N ALA A 37 13.03 0.56 -1.26
CA ALA A 37 13.92 -0.61 -1.29
C ALA A 37 15.22 -0.34 -2.06
N LEU A 38 15.16 0.49 -3.10
CA LEU A 38 16.31 0.78 -3.96
C LEU A 38 17.45 1.47 -3.20
N SER A 39 17.15 2.35 -2.24
CA SER A 39 18.18 3.04 -1.44
C SER A 39 19.11 2.09 -0.67
N LYS A 40 18.67 0.84 -0.46
CA LYS A 40 19.44 -0.20 0.22
C LYS A 40 20.36 -1.00 -0.72
N ALA A 41 20.25 -0.77 -2.03
CA ALA A 41 21.15 -1.39 -2.99
C ALA A 41 22.52 -0.67 -2.95
N GLY A 42 23.59 -1.45 -2.89
CA GLY A 42 24.95 -0.91 -2.96
C GLY A 42 25.26 -0.35 -4.35
N GLU A 43 26.17 -0.97 -5.07
CA GLU A 43 26.53 -0.57 -6.43
C GLU A 43 25.57 -1.18 -7.46
N ILE A 44 25.09 -0.34 -8.38
CA ILE A 44 24.21 -0.70 -9.49
C ILE A 44 25.00 -0.51 -10.77
N GLU A 45 25.20 -1.59 -11.53
CA GLU A 45 25.94 -1.61 -12.78
C GLU A 45 25.08 -1.96 -13.99
N ASN A 46 23.88 -2.52 -13.75
CA ASN A 46 22.98 -3.02 -14.79
C ASN A 46 21.85 -2.05 -15.16
N TYR A 47 21.97 -0.78 -14.81
CA TYR A 47 21.04 0.26 -15.23
C TYR A 47 21.72 1.20 -16.23
N TYR A 48 21.12 1.35 -17.42
CA TYR A 48 21.67 2.12 -18.53
C TYR A 48 21.87 3.60 -18.19
N GLY A 49 22.99 4.15 -18.65
CA GLY A 49 23.25 5.59 -18.63
C GLY A 49 24.34 6.04 -17.65
N PHE A 50 24.97 5.14 -16.91
CA PHE A 50 26.06 5.44 -15.99
C PHE A 50 27.37 4.80 -16.47
N ALA A 51 28.42 5.63 -16.55
CA ALA A 51 29.77 5.18 -16.94
C ALA A 51 30.49 4.44 -15.80
N THR A 52 30.08 4.69 -14.57
CA THR A 52 30.57 4.05 -13.33
C THR A 52 29.39 3.59 -12.51
N PRO A 53 29.56 2.57 -11.64
CA PRO A 53 28.51 2.14 -10.74
C PRO A 53 27.92 3.29 -9.94
N ILE A 54 26.61 3.26 -9.69
CA ILE A 54 25.89 4.23 -8.87
C ILE A 54 25.23 3.53 -7.70
N SER A 55 25.24 4.13 -6.50
CA SER A 55 24.49 3.57 -5.38
C SER A 55 23.00 3.76 -5.57
N GLY A 56 22.21 2.83 -5.00
CA GLY A 56 20.75 2.94 -5.03
C GLY A 56 20.25 4.21 -4.35
N GLU A 57 20.89 4.63 -3.26
CA GLU A 57 20.57 5.88 -2.56
C GLU A 57 20.77 7.10 -3.47
N GLN A 58 21.93 7.19 -4.14
CA GLN A 58 22.22 8.29 -5.05
C GLN A 58 21.26 8.32 -6.24
N LEU A 59 20.89 7.14 -6.78
CA LEU A 59 19.94 7.04 -7.89
C LEU A 59 18.54 7.52 -7.50
N VAL A 60 18.05 7.15 -6.30
CA VAL A 60 16.78 7.65 -5.78
C VAL A 60 16.82 9.17 -5.58
N HIS A 61 17.89 9.67 -4.99
CA HIS A 61 18.05 11.11 -4.75
C HIS A 61 18.05 11.91 -6.05
N ASN A 62 18.86 11.49 -7.04
CA ASN A 62 18.88 12.11 -8.37
C ASN A 62 17.50 12.11 -9.05
N GLY A 63 16.72 11.02 -8.88
CA GLY A 63 15.37 10.94 -9.42
C GLY A 63 14.40 11.91 -8.75
N ILE A 64 14.44 12.04 -7.43
CA ILE A 64 13.64 13.00 -6.67
C ILE A 64 13.98 14.43 -7.09
N ASP A 65 15.26 14.78 -7.14
CA ASP A 65 15.71 16.10 -7.58
C ASP A 65 15.26 16.41 -9.01
N GLN A 66 15.29 15.41 -9.90
CA GLN A 66 14.78 15.55 -11.25
C GLN A 66 13.27 15.87 -11.24
N ALA A 67 12.46 15.14 -10.47
CA ALA A 67 11.03 15.37 -10.39
C ALA A 67 10.68 16.75 -9.82
N VAL A 68 11.36 17.18 -8.75
CA VAL A 68 11.21 18.51 -8.14
C VAL A 68 11.58 19.61 -9.13
N ARG A 69 12.71 19.50 -9.80
CA ARG A 69 13.17 20.46 -10.82
C ARG A 69 12.18 20.60 -11.98
N LEU A 70 11.47 19.52 -12.32
CA LEU A 70 10.43 19.53 -13.35
C LEU A 70 9.11 20.11 -12.86
N GLY A 71 8.91 20.27 -11.54
CA GLY A 71 7.73 20.90 -10.94
C GLY A 71 6.80 19.93 -10.21
N ALA A 72 7.22 18.68 -9.93
CA ALA A 72 6.44 17.78 -9.10
C ALA A 72 6.50 18.21 -7.62
N SER A 73 5.37 18.08 -6.92
CA SER A 73 5.33 18.22 -5.46
C SER A 73 5.68 16.87 -4.82
N ILE A 74 6.74 16.82 -4.03
CA ILE A 74 7.15 15.64 -3.29
C ILE A 74 6.73 15.81 -1.83
N ILE A 75 5.89 14.89 -1.35
CA ILE A 75 5.40 14.86 0.02
C ILE A 75 6.04 13.67 0.75
N ASN A 76 6.73 13.97 1.83
CA ASN A 76 7.29 12.93 2.70
C ASN A 76 6.29 12.60 3.79
N ASP A 77 5.42 11.64 3.52
CA ASP A 77 4.37 11.20 4.45
C ASP A 77 3.98 9.73 4.21
N GLU A 78 3.31 9.12 5.19
CA GLU A 78 2.79 7.76 5.11
C GLU A 78 1.33 7.78 4.68
N VAL A 79 1.02 7.11 3.56
CA VAL A 79 -0.36 6.90 3.13
C VAL A 79 -0.99 5.80 3.98
N LEU A 80 -2.15 6.09 4.57
CA LEU A 80 -2.91 5.19 5.43
C LEU A 80 -4.09 4.56 4.69
N GLY A 81 -4.76 5.33 3.81
CA GLY A 81 -5.93 4.87 3.09
C GLY A 81 -6.16 5.58 1.77
N ILE A 82 -6.99 4.96 0.92
CA ILE A 82 -7.50 5.55 -0.32
C ILE A 82 -8.98 5.24 -0.38
N THR A 83 -9.77 6.25 -0.72
CA THR A 83 -11.21 6.12 -0.98
C THR A 83 -11.58 6.78 -2.31
N TYR A 84 -12.76 6.45 -2.84
CA TYR A 84 -13.26 7.02 -4.09
C TYR A 84 -14.74 7.42 -3.94
N ASP A 85 -15.01 8.69 -4.19
CA ASP A 85 -16.37 9.25 -4.26
C ASP A 85 -16.44 10.24 -5.45
N GLY A 86 -16.36 9.68 -6.68
CA GLY A 86 -16.23 10.49 -7.89
C GLY A 86 -14.82 11.05 -8.13
N GLU A 87 -14.01 11.15 -7.10
CA GLU A 87 -12.61 11.54 -7.07
C GLU A 87 -11.87 10.71 -6.03
N TYR A 88 -10.58 10.43 -6.26
CA TYR A 88 -9.75 9.73 -5.27
C TYR A 88 -9.41 10.66 -4.11
N THR A 89 -9.61 10.19 -2.90
CA THR A 89 -9.15 10.80 -1.66
C THR A 89 -8.04 9.91 -1.10
N VAL A 90 -6.84 10.48 -0.95
CA VAL A 90 -5.67 9.81 -0.35
C VAL A 90 -5.47 10.38 1.03
N GLU A 91 -5.65 9.55 2.04
CA GLU A 91 -5.44 9.87 3.44
C GLU A 91 -4.01 9.52 3.84
N THR A 92 -3.29 10.49 4.39
CA THR A 92 -1.96 10.31 4.93
C THR A 92 -1.97 10.52 6.44
N LYS A 93 -0.85 10.29 7.08
CA LYS A 93 -0.71 10.51 8.52
C LYS A 93 -0.92 11.99 8.93
N LEU A 94 -0.55 12.93 8.07
CA LEU A 94 -0.58 14.36 8.37
C LEU A 94 -1.74 15.08 7.69
N GLU A 95 -2.11 14.69 6.46
CA GLU A 95 -3.00 15.45 5.59
C GLU A 95 -3.86 14.53 4.71
N THR A 96 -4.85 15.14 4.05
CA THR A 96 -5.69 14.48 3.05
C THR A 96 -5.58 15.19 1.71
N TYR A 97 -5.40 14.42 0.64
CA TYR A 97 -5.22 14.92 -0.72
C TYR A 97 -6.26 14.33 -1.66
N LYS A 98 -6.60 15.07 -2.73
CA LYS A 98 -7.56 14.62 -3.72
C LYS A 98 -7.05 14.73 -5.14
N ALA A 99 -7.40 13.76 -5.98
CA ALA A 99 -7.08 13.77 -7.40
C ALA A 99 -8.04 12.88 -8.20
N PRO A 100 -8.30 13.20 -9.48
CA PRO A 100 -9.08 12.34 -10.37
C PRO A 100 -8.34 11.05 -10.77
N CYS A 101 -7.01 10.99 -10.58
CA CYS A 101 -6.20 9.81 -10.89
C CYS A 101 -5.18 9.51 -9.78
N VAL A 102 -4.94 8.20 -9.56
CA VAL A 102 -3.89 7.70 -8.66
C VAL A 102 -3.02 6.68 -9.38
N ILE A 103 -1.70 6.76 -9.16
CA ILE A 103 -0.74 5.74 -9.61
C ILE A 103 -0.13 5.06 -8.37
N LEU A 104 -0.38 3.77 -8.22
CA LEU A 104 0.20 2.94 -7.17
C LEU A 104 1.61 2.49 -7.56
N ALA A 105 2.64 2.95 -6.86
CA ALA A 105 4.05 2.70 -7.19
C ALA A 105 4.93 2.45 -5.96
N THR A 106 4.37 1.89 -4.87
CA THR A 106 5.08 1.68 -3.60
C THR A 106 6.01 0.45 -3.60
N GLY A 107 6.23 -0.16 -4.77
CA GLY A 107 7.08 -1.35 -4.91
C GLY A 107 6.36 -2.65 -4.56
N ALA A 108 7.13 -3.73 -4.38
CA ALA A 108 6.58 -5.03 -4.02
C ALA A 108 6.01 -5.03 -2.60
N SER A 109 4.85 -5.68 -2.42
CA SER A 109 4.28 -5.91 -1.10
C SER A 109 5.25 -6.66 -0.21
N ARG A 110 5.27 -6.33 1.08
CA ARG A 110 6.04 -7.08 2.06
C ARG A 110 5.49 -8.50 2.13
N LYS A 111 6.38 -9.48 2.36
CA LYS A 111 5.93 -10.86 2.59
C LYS A 111 5.00 -10.89 3.79
N ALA A 112 3.85 -11.53 3.64
CA ALA A 112 2.98 -11.85 4.75
C ALA A 112 3.77 -12.56 5.86
N PRO A 113 3.44 -12.34 7.14
CA PRO A 113 4.12 -13.00 8.22
C PRO A 113 3.95 -14.53 8.09
N ARG A 114 4.99 -15.27 8.43
CA ARG A 114 4.94 -16.73 8.43
C ARG A 114 4.22 -17.20 9.71
N ILE A 115 2.88 -17.19 9.66
CA ILE A 115 2.00 -17.71 10.70
C ILE A 115 1.29 -18.93 10.12
N GLU A 116 1.35 -20.05 10.84
CA GLU A 116 0.64 -21.27 10.44
C GLU A 116 -0.85 -21.00 10.30
N GLY A 117 -1.44 -21.44 9.19
CA GLY A 117 -2.87 -21.26 8.88
C GLY A 117 -3.23 -19.91 8.26
N LEU A 118 -2.33 -18.91 8.23
CA LEU A 118 -2.67 -17.56 7.74
C LEU A 118 -3.24 -17.60 6.31
N SER A 119 -2.54 -18.22 5.37
CA SER A 119 -2.97 -18.32 3.98
C SER A 119 -4.19 -19.22 3.79
N GLY A 120 -4.39 -20.22 4.65
CA GLY A 120 -5.53 -21.13 4.59
C GLY A 120 -6.86 -20.48 4.96
N PHE A 121 -6.83 -19.41 5.75
CA PHE A 121 -8.00 -18.66 6.16
C PHE A 121 -8.19 -17.33 5.40
N GLU A 122 -7.39 -17.02 4.37
CA GLU A 122 -7.64 -15.86 3.52
C GLU A 122 -9.03 -15.93 2.87
N GLY A 123 -9.83 -14.88 3.04
CA GLY A 123 -11.24 -14.84 2.66
C GLY A 123 -12.18 -15.73 3.51
N LYS A 124 -11.63 -16.43 4.52
CA LYS A 124 -12.38 -17.29 5.45
C LYS A 124 -12.16 -16.88 6.91
N GLY A 125 -11.96 -15.60 7.14
CA GLY A 125 -11.69 -15.01 8.46
C GLY A 125 -10.40 -14.21 8.52
N VAL A 126 -9.50 -14.32 7.54
CA VAL A 126 -8.36 -13.42 7.37
C VAL A 126 -8.66 -12.42 6.27
N SER A 127 -8.50 -11.14 6.58
CA SER A 127 -8.68 -10.00 5.68
C SER A 127 -7.46 -9.08 5.70
N TYR A 128 -7.32 -8.28 4.62
CA TYR A 128 -6.30 -7.24 4.46
C TYR A 128 -6.92 -5.84 4.29
N CYS A 129 -8.24 -5.70 4.49
CA CYS A 129 -8.97 -4.45 4.28
C CYS A 129 -10.14 -4.34 5.25
N ALA A 130 -10.04 -3.45 6.24
CA ALA A 130 -11.12 -3.22 7.20
C ALA A 130 -12.34 -2.60 6.50
N VAL A 131 -12.15 -1.58 5.68
CA VAL A 131 -13.23 -0.90 4.96
C VAL A 131 -14.05 -1.86 4.09
N CYS A 132 -13.38 -2.87 3.47
CA CYS A 132 -14.05 -3.84 2.62
C CYS A 132 -14.90 -4.83 3.41
N ASP A 133 -14.37 -5.34 4.52
CA ASP A 133 -14.86 -6.56 5.15
C ASP A 133 -15.49 -6.36 6.54
N ALA A 134 -15.37 -5.16 7.17
CA ALA A 134 -15.88 -4.90 8.51
C ALA A 134 -17.37 -5.30 8.66
N PHE A 135 -18.17 -5.09 7.62
CA PHE A 135 -19.59 -5.39 7.63
C PHE A 135 -19.90 -6.87 7.95
N PHE A 136 -19.08 -7.81 7.47
CA PHE A 136 -19.26 -9.26 7.72
C PHE A 136 -18.97 -9.65 9.18
N TYR A 137 -18.33 -8.75 9.94
CA TYR A 137 -17.96 -8.94 11.34
C TYR A 137 -18.75 -8.07 12.30
N ARG A 138 -19.87 -7.50 11.85
CA ARG A 138 -20.74 -6.66 12.69
C ARG A 138 -21.09 -7.36 14.02
N GLY A 139 -20.79 -6.71 15.13
CA GLY A 139 -21.04 -7.22 16.49
C GLY A 139 -20.15 -8.37 16.94
N LYS A 140 -19.20 -8.82 16.10
CA LYS A 140 -18.27 -9.93 16.41
C LYS A 140 -16.95 -9.40 16.99
N SER A 141 -16.20 -10.31 17.64
CA SER A 141 -14.84 -10.01 18.11
C SER A 141 -13.84 -10.26 16.99
N VAL A 142 -13.04 -9.24 16.68
CA VAL A 142 -11.99 -9.32 15.66
C VAL A 142 -10.63 -8.91 16.22
N ALA A 143 -9.59 -9.23 15.49
CA ALA A 143 -8.24 -8.79 15.80
C ALA A 143 -7.59 -8.07 14.62
N VAL A 144 -6.70 -7.11 14.92
CA VAL A 144 -5.83 -6.46 13.94
C VAL A 144 -4.39 -6.87 14.24
N LEU A 145 -3.71 -7.45 13.27
CA LEU A 145 -2.31 -7.86 13.38
C LEU A 145 -1.41 -6.75 12.85
N GLY A 146 -0.71 -6.08 13.76
CA GLY A 146 0.16 -4.95 13.43
C GLY A 146 0.56 -4.18 14.68
N SER A 147 1.26 -3.04 14.54
CA SER A 147 1.71 -2.25 15.69
C SER A 147 1.87 -0.75 15.41
N GLY A 148 1.75 -0.31 14.17
CA GLY A 148 1.99 1.07 13.72
C GLY A 148 0.72 1.80 13.27
N ASP A 149 0.91 2.94 12.64
CA ASP A 149 -0.17 3.84 12.19
C ASP A 149 -1.14 3.16 11.21
N TYR A 150 -0.66 2.30 10.33
CA TYR A 150 -1.53 1.51 9.45
C TYR A 150 -2.44 0.56 10.24
N ALA A 151 -1.92 -0.12 11.27
CA ALA A 151 -2.75 -0.96 12.13
C ALA A 151 -3.75 -0.14 12.96
N LEU A 152 -3.37 1.06 13.38
CA LEU A 152 -4.27 2.00 14.05
C LEU A 152 -5.39 2.45 13.12
N HIS A 153 -5.08 2.80 11.86
CA HIS A 153 -6.07 3.16 10.84
C HIS A 153 -7.08 2.03 10.64
N GLU A 154 -6.63 0.81 10.33
CA GLU A 154 -7.51 -0.34 10.14
C GLU A 154 -8.36 -0.65 11.39
N ALA A 155 -7.78 -0.52 12.59
CA ALA A 155 -8.51 -0.73 13.83
C ALA A 155 -9.61 0.32 14.06
N ASN A 156 -9.37 1.58 13.72
CA ASN A 156 -10.36 2.66 13.81
C ASN A 156 -11.53 2.44 12.84
N GLU A 157 -11.26 1.95 11.62
CA GLU A 157 -12.31 1.58 10.65
C GLU A 157 -13.21 0.44 11.18
N LEU A 158 -12.65 -0.48 11.96
CA LEU A 158 -13.40 -1.59 12.54
C LEU A 158 -14.26 -1.19 13.75
N LEU A 159 -13.77 -0.30 14.61
CA LEU A 159 -14.42 0.05 15.89
C LEU A 159 -15.90 0.40 15.78
N PRO A 160 -16.39 1.18 14.79
CA PRO A 160 -17.80 1.53 14.69
C PRO A 160 -18.72 0.36 14.31
N VAL A 161 -18.17 -0.74 13.80
CA VAL A 161 -18.93 -1.82 13.16
C VAL A 161 -18.93 -3.10 13.99
N VAL A 162 -17.76 -3.47 14.54
CA VAL A 162 -17.57 -4.77 15.21
C VAL A 162 -17.87 -4.69 16.72
N GLY A 163 -18.00 -5.84 17.37
CA GLY A 163 -18.27 -5.91 18.83
C GLY A 163 -17.03 -5.59 19.68
N SER A 164 -15.84 -5.97 19.24
CA SER A 164 -14.59 -5.64 19.90
C SER A 164 -13.39 -5.79 18.96
N VAL A 165 -12.37 -4.96 19.17
CA VAL A 165 -11.09 -5.03 18.45
C VAL A 165 -9.96 -5.36 19.41
N THR A 166 -9.15 -6.35 19.06
CA THR A 166 -7.88 -6.65 19.76
C THR A 166 -6.71 -6.37 18.81
N LEU A 167 -5.77 -5.53 19.22
CA LEU A 167 -4.50 -5.37 18.54
C LEU A 167 -3.56 -6.52 18.92
N LEU A 168 -3.06 -7.24 17.92
CA LEU A 168 -2.07 -8.31 18.07
C LEU A 168 -0.73 -7.81 17.53
N THR A 169 0.22 -7.55 18.42
CA THR A 169 1.52 -7.00 17.98
C THR A 169 2.56 -8.07 17.68
N ASN A 170 2.25 -9.34 17.97
CA ASN A 170 3.12 -10.49 17.71
C ASN A 170 4.53 -10.29 18.27
N GLY A 171 4.62 -9.99 19.56
CA GLY A 171 5.88 -9.80 20.30
C GLY A 171 6.49 -8.40 20.16
N ARG A 172 5.85 -7.46 19.48
CA ARG A 172 6.38 -6.09 19.30
C ARG A 172 5.72 -5.11 20.26
N GLU A 173 6.39 -4.00 20.53
CA GLU A 173 5.76 -2.85 21.18
C GLU A 173 4.93 -2.08 20.14
N PRO A 174 3.74 -1.57 20.52
CA PRO A 174 3.01 -0.63 19.69
C PRO A 174 3.85 0.61 19.38
N SER A 175 3.91 1.02 18.13
CA SER A 175 4.60 2.24 17.67
C SER A 175 3.64 3.39 17.37
N ALA A 176 2.31 3.15 17.51
CA ALA A 176 1.26 4.15 17.46
C ALA A 176 0.47 4.16 18.79
N GLN A 177 -0.26 5.24 19.04
CA GLN A 177 -1.13 5.35 20.21
C GLN A 177 -2.51 4.82 19.87
N PHE A 178 -2.87 3.68 20.47
CA PHE A 178 -4.18 3.05 20.27
C PHE A 178 -5.18 3.54 21.31
N PRO A 179 -6.46 3.78 20.93
CA PRO A 179 -7.53 4.10 21.87
C PRO A 179 -7.71 3.01 22.95
N GLU A 180 -8.16 3.40 24.14
CA GLU A 180 -8.38 2.48 25.27
C GLU A 180 -9.39 1.36 24.97
N GLN A 181 -10.31 1.59 24.02
CA GLN A 181 -11.27 0.58 23.55
C GLN A 181 -10.59 -0.60 22.84
N ILE A 182 -9.37 -0.41 22.33
CA ILE A 182 -8.60 -1.45 21.65
C ILE A 182 -7.72 -2.17 22.66
N ARG A 183 -8.04 -3.43 22.93
CA ARG A 183 -7.22 -4.26 23.80
C ARG A 183 -5.92 -4.62 23.09
N VAL A 184 -4.77 -4.32 23.69
CA VAL A 184 -3.45 -4.70 23.14
C VAL A 184 -3.03 -6.05 23.72
N ASN A 185 -2.72 -7.00 22.83
CA ASN A 185 -2.16 -8.31 23.15
C ASN A 185 -0.81 -8.46 22.43
N LYS A 186 0.27 -8.55 23.20
CA LYS A 186 1.64 -8.61 22.69
C LYS A 186 2.15 -10.04 22.49
N LYS A 187 1.35 -11.07 22.79
CA LYS A 187 1.78 -12.46 22.68
C LYS A 187 2.15 -12.82 21.25
N GLU A 188 3.19 -13.67 21.12
CA GLU A 188 3.60 -14.20 19.81
C GLU A 188 2.58 -15.24 19.31
N ILE A 189 2.15 -15.08 18.08
CA ILE A 189 1.21 -15.97 17.42
C ILE A 189 1.96 -17.21 16.95
N ALA A 190 1.43 -18.38 17.32
CA ALA A 190 1.92 -19.67 16.83
C ALA A 190 1.16 -20.06 15.55
N ALA A 191 -0.19 -20.03 15.62
CA ALA A 191 -1.04 -20.49 14.51
C ALA A 191 -2.43 -19.87 14.56
N LEU A 192 -3.11 -19.87 13.42
CA LEU A 192 -4.55 -19.65 13.31
C LEU A 192 -5.25 -21.01 13.30
N ARG A 193 -6.42 -21.10 13.93
CA ARG A 193 -7.19 -22.35 14.09
C ARG A 193 -8.66 -22.13 13.74
N GLY A 194 -9.25 -23.14 13.18
CA GLY A 194 -10.66 -23.25 12.78
C GLY A 194 -10.82 -24.44 11.87
N ASP A 195 -12.06 -24.79 11.55
CA ASP A 195 -12.37 -25.86 10.59
C ASP A 195 -12.54 -25.27 9.17
N ILE A 196 -13.70 -24.70 8.86
CA ILE A 196 -13.99 -24.07 7.56
C ILE A 196 -13.59 -22.59 7.55
N VAL A 197 -13.78 -21.92 8.69
CA VAL A 197 -13.48 -20.51 8.89
C VAL A 197 -12.56 -20.32 10.10
N LEU A 198 -11.95 -19.14 10.21
CA LEU A 198 -11.13 -18.78 11.37
C LEU A 198 -12.01 -18.69 12.63
N GLU A 199 -11.61 -19.38 13.70
CA GLU A 199 -12.30 -19.42 14.98
C GLU A 199 -11.46 -18.93 16.15
N SER A 200 -10.13 -19.11 16.08
CA SER A 200 -9.24 -18.71 17.16
C SER A 200 -7.79 -18.52 16.72
N ILE A 201 -7.04 -17.84 17.57
CA ILE A 201 -5.59 -17.69 17.49
C ILE A 201 -4.95 -18.51 18.62
N ALA A 202 -3.97 -19.33 18.28
CA ALA A 202 -3.09 -19.99 19.24
C ALA A 202 -1.80 -19.20 19.39
N PHE A 203 -1.39 -18.97 20.63
CA PHE A 203 -0.13 -18.27 20.96
C PHE A 203 0.97 -19.24 21.32
N ARG A 204 2.24 -18.80 21.24
CA ARG A 204 3.41 -19.62 21.57
C ARG A 204 3.47 -20.02 23.05
N ASP A 205 2.80 -19.29 23.93
CA ASP A 205 2.68 -19.62 25.37
C ASP A 205 1.64 -20.71 25.68
N GLY A 206 1.02 -21.28 24.64
CA GLY A 206 -0.01 -22.30 24.75
C GLY A 206 -1.43 -21.77 24.98
N SER A 207 -1.60 -20.47 25.21
CA SER A 207 -2.94 -19.87 25.34
C SER A 207 -3.61 -19.71 23.97
N THR A 208 -4.94 -19.57 23.99
CA THR A 208 -5.74 -19.33 22.79
C THR A 208 -6.66 -18.12 22.99
N GLN A 209 -7.02 -17.46 21.92
CA GLN A 209 -7.99 -16.36 21.89
C GLN A 209 -9.04 -16.60 20.81
N PRO A 210 -10.32 -16.74 21.14
CA PRO A 210 -11.40 -16.82 20.16
C PRO A 210 -11.50 -15.49 19.40
N ILE A 211 -11.62 -15.58 18.07
CA ILE A 211 -11.90 -14.44 17.18
C ILE A 211 -12.71 -14.90 15.99
N SER A 212 -13.50 -13.99 15.41
CA SER A 212 -14.23 -14.25 14.17
C SER A 212 -13.49 -13.76 12.94
N GLY A 213 -12.52 -12.86 13.09
CA GLY A 213 -11.75 -12.30 11.99
C GLY A 213 -10.40 -11.74 12.41
N LEU A 214 -9.43 -11.83 11.52
CA LEU A 214 -8.09 -11.27 11.67
C LEU A 214 -7.80 -10.33 10.50
N PHE A 215 -7.57 -9.06 10.78
CA PHE A 215 -7.19 -8.05 9.81
C PHE A 215 -5.67 -7.85 9.84
N VAL A 216 -5.00 -8.07 8.72
CA VAL A 216 -3.53 -8.06 8.64
C VAL A 216 -3.06 -6.66 8.21
N ALA A 217 -2.49 -5.90 9.14
CA ALA A 217 -2.03 -4.52 8.94
C ALA A 217 -0.59 -4.33 9.45
N ILE A 218 0.34 -5.15 8.92
CA ILE A 218 1.73 -5.17 9.37
C ILE A 218 2.58 -4.17 8.60
N GLY A 219 3.23 -3.29 9.34
CA GLY A 219 4.17 -2.30 8.80
C GLY A 219 3.43 -1.10 8.19
N VAL A 220 3.48 -0.93 6.88
CA VAL A 220 2.78 0.12 6.13
C VAL A 220 1.94 -0.52 5.04
N ALA A 221 0.85 0.14 4.68
CA ALA A 221 0.02 -0.28 3.56
C ALA A 221 0.85 -0.32 2.27
N SER A 222 0.68 -1.38 1.50
CA SER A 222 1.32 -1.54 0.20
C SER A 222 0.40 -1.11 -0.93
N SER A 223 0.94 -0.94 -2.14
CA SER A 223 0.13 -0.72 -3.33
C SER A 223 -0.95 -1.80 -3.50
N THR A 224 -0.65 -3.05 -3.15
CA THR A 224 -1.61 -4.16 -3.27
C THR A 224 -2.72 -4.05 -2.23
N ASP A 225 -2.42 -3.57 -1.01
CA ASP A 225 -3.45 -3.33 0.00
C ASP A 225 -4.40 -2.22 -0.46
N PHE A 226 -3.86 -1.09 -0.95
CA PHE A 226 -4.67 -0.01 -1.53
C PHE A 226 -5.50 -0.47 -2.74
N ALA A 227 -4.92 -1.29 -3.63
CA ALA A 227 -5.66 -1.84 -4.77
C ALA A 227 -6.85 -2.69 -4.32
N ARG A 228 -6.66 -3.56 -3.31
CA ARG A 228 -7.73 -4.38 -2.72
C ARG A 228 -8.81 -3.53 -2.08
N THR A 229 -8.44 -2.53 -1.28
CA THR A 229 -9.38 -1.58 -0.66
C THR A 229 -10.26 -0.91 -1.71
N MET A 230 -9.70 -0.60 -2.88
CA MET A 230 -10.43 -0.01 -4.00
C MET A 230 -11.22 -1.03 -4.83
N GLY A 231 -11.13 -2.33 -4.53
CA GLY A 231 -11.78 -3.41 -5.30
C GLY A 231 -11.08 -3.71 -6.63
N ALA A 232 -9.82 -3.30 -6.80
CA ALA A 232 -9.04 -3.63 -7.98
C ALA A 232 -8.63 -5.11 -7.97
N GLU A 233 -8.59 -5.71 -9.16
CA GLU A 233 -8.19 -7.10 -9.33
C GLU A 233 -6.72 -7.30 -8.92
N THR A 234 -6.48 -8.36 -8.12
CA THR A 234 -5.15 -8.75 -7.68
C THR A 234 -4.93 -10.25 -7.89
N ASP A 235 -3.69 -10.64 -8.18
CA ASP A 235 -3.27 -12.03 -8.24
C ASP A 235 -2.14 -12.25 -7.22
N GLY A 236 -2.47 -12.88 -6.10
CA GLY A 236 -1.58 -12.95 -4.95
C GLY A 236 -1.20 -11.55 -4.47
N ASN A 237 0.09 -11.26 -4.42
CA ASN A 237 0.63 -9.97 -3.96
C ASN A 237 0.92 -8.99 -5.10
N ARG A 238 0.36 -9.19 -6.27
CA ARG A 238 0.49 -8.30 -7.43
C ARG A 238 -0.85 -7.71 -7.85
N ILE A 239 -0.81 -6.49 -8.34
CA ILE A 239 -1.96 -5.80 -8.91
C ILE A 239 -2.06 -6.21 -10.38
N VAL A 240 -3.24 -6.66 -10.82
CA VAL A 240 -3.50 -6.94 -12.22
C VAL A 240 -3.71 -5.62 -12.96
N VAL A 241 -2.95 -5.43 -14.02
CA VAL A 241 -3.04 -4.25 -14.90
C VAL A 241 -3.12 -4.68 -16.36
N ASP A 242 -3.76 -3.85 -17.16
CA ASP A 242 -3.78 -4.00 -18.62
C ASP A 242 -2.48 -3.49 -19.27
N ASP A 243 -2.43 -3.53 -20.61
CA ASP A 243 -1.31 -3.02 -21.39
C ASP A 243 -1.07 -1.51 -21.23
N ARG A 244 -1.95 -0.79 -20.56
CA ARG A 244 -1.85 0.66 -20.27
C ARG A 244 -1.47 0.94 -18.82
N MET A 245 -1.11 -0.09 -18.05
CA MET A 245 -0.89 -0.01 -16.60
C MET A 245 -2.15 0.40 -15.83
N GLN A 246 -3.35 0.31 -16.42
CA GLN A 246 -4.60 0.58 -15.76
C GLN A 246 -5.08 -0.65 -14.99
N THR A 247 -5.54 -0.46 -13.77
CA THR A 247 -6.21 -1.51 -12.98
C THR A 247 -7.65 -1.72 -13.48
N SER A 248 -8.39 -2.65 -12.91
CA SER A 248 -9.82 -2.81 -13.16
C SER A 248 -10.68 -1.59 -12.73
N ILE A 249 -10.11 -0.64 -11.99
CA ILE A 249 -10.80 0.55 -11.49
C ILE A 249 -10.43 1.79 -12.33
N PRO A 250 -11.41 2.52 -12.86
CA PRO A 250 -11.16 3.71 -13.68
C PRO A 250 -10.38 4.79 -12.94
N GLY A 251 -9.31 5.33 -13.54
CA GLY A 251 -8.46 6.36 -12.94
C GLY A 251 -7.42 5.84 -11.94
N LEU A 252 -7.44 4.53 -11.62
CA LEU A 252 -6.44 3.87 -10.79
C LEU A 252 -5.46 3.08 -11.65
N TYR A 253 -4.18 3.38 -11.50
CA TYR A 253 -3.08 2.75 -12.22
C TYR A 253 -2.09 2.14 -11.25
N ALA A 254 -1.28 1.19 -11.73
CA ALA A 254 -0.19 0.63 -10.93
C ALA A 254 1.07 0.47 -11.78
N ALA A 255 2.26 0.64 -11.18
CA ALA A 255 3.52 0.60 -11.89
C ALA A 255 4.67 0.08 -11.00
N GLY A 256 5.63 -0.60 -11.61
CA GLY A 256 6.79 -1.15 -10.94
C GLY A 256 6.52 -2.52 -10.30
N ASP A 257 7.24 -2.84 -9.24
CA ASP A 257 7.25 -4.19 -8.65
C ASP A 257 5.90 -4.66 -8.12
N CYS A 258 4.99 -3.74 -7.78
CA CYS A 258 3.63 -4.09 -7.34
C CYS A 258 2.78 -4.75 -8.43
N THR A 259 3.16 -4.65 -9.70
CA THR A 259 2.50 -5.33 -10.83
C THR A 259 3.14 -6.68 -11.17
N GLY A 260 4.18 -7.08 -10.42
CA GLY A 260 4.93 -8.33 -10.67
C GLY A 260 5.90 -8.24 -11.85
N GLY A 261 6.25 -9.39 -12.41
CA GLY A 261 7.23 -9.49 -13.51
C GLY A 261 8.68 -9.40 -13.03
N MET A 262 9.55 -8.84 -13.85
CA MET A 262 10.98 -8.69 -13.54
C MET A 262 11.20 -7.53 -12.56
N PHE A 263 11.73 -7.80 -11.38
CA PHE A 263 12.04 -6.78 -10.35
C PHE A 263 13.35 -6.07 -10.70
N GLN A 264 13.26 -5.11 -11.61
CA GLN A 264 14.39 -4.33 -12.12
C GLN A 264 14.04 -2.86 -12.28
N ILE A 265 15.03 -1.99 -12.10
CA ILE A 265 14.88 -0.54 -12.24
C ILE A 265 14.35 -0.19 -13.64
N SER A 266 14.87 -0.82 -14.69
CA SER A 266 14.47 -0.58 -16.08
C SER A 266 12.98 -0.86 -16.31
N LYS A 267 12.44 -1.96 -15.74
CA LYS A 267 11.00 -2.28 -15.80
C LYS A 267 10.19 -1.27 -15.03
N ALA A 268 10.61 -0.92 -13.80
CA ALA A 268 9.91 0.05 -12.97
C ALA A 268 9.82 1.43 -13.65
N VAL A 269 10.90 1.91 -14.25
CA VAL A 269 10.95 3.17 -15.01
C VAL A 269 10.02 3.11 -16.24
N TYR A 270 10.04 2.00 -16.98
CA TYR A 270 9.14 1.81 -18.12
C TYR A 270 7.67 1.82 -17.71
N ASP A 271 7.32 1.05 -16.68
CA ASP A 271 5.94 0.98 -16.19
C ASP A 271 5.44 2.36 -15.74
N GLY A 272 6.26 3.11 -15.01
CA GLY A 272 5.94 4.46 -14.56
C GLY A 272 5.65 5.40 -15.72
N ALA A 273 6.51 5.40 -16.75
CA ALA A 273 6.32 6.20 -17.95
C ALA A 273 5.03 5.81 -18.70
N LYS A 274 4.74 4.52 -18.76
CA LYS A 274 3.56 3.97 -19.41
C LYS A 274 2.27 4.32 -18.68
N ALA A 275 2.25 4.16 -17.35
CA ALA A 275 1.14 4.56 -16.50
C ALA A 275 0.84 6.06 -16.64
N ALA A 276 1.88 6.90 -16.58
CA ALA A 276 1.74 8.34 -16.76
C ALA A 276 1.15 8.72 -18.12
N THR A 277 1.62 8.07 -19.19
CA THR A 277 1.09 8.31 -20.54
C THR A 277 -0.40 7.99 -20.61
N SER A 278 -0.83 6.92 -19.95
CA SER A 278 -2.22 6.50 -19.87
C SER A 278 -3.08 7.46 -19.04
N VAL A 279 -2.57 7.92 -17.90
CA VAL A 279 -3.21 8.98 -17.09
C VAL A 279 -3.42 10.27 -17.89
N ILE A 280 -2.39 10.71 -18.63
CA ILE A 280 -2.47 11.90 -19.47
C ILE A 280 -3.59 11.75 -20.52
N GLN A 281 -3.69 10.60 -21.18
CA GLN A 281 -4.75 10.32 -22.15
C GLN A 281 -6.13 10.30 -21.50
N TYR A 282 -6.26 9.65 -20.35
CA TYR A 282 -7.51 9.57 -19.59
C TYR A 282 -8.02 10.95 -19.17
N LEU A 283 -7.16 11.79 -18.59
CA LEU A 283 -7.55 13.14 -18.16
C LEU A 283 -7.90 14.05 -19.34
N ARG A 284 -7.21 13.94 -20.47
CA ARG A 284 -7.54 14.68 -21.69
C ARG A 284 -8.89 14.26 -22.28
N SER A 285 -9.27 13.01 -22.17
CA SER A 285 -10.57 12.51 -22.64
C SER A 285 -11.74 13.00 -21.79
N ARG A 286 -11.52 13.30 -20.51
CA ARG A 286 -12.55 13.83 -19.58
C ARG A 286 -12.77 15.34 -19.70
N LYS A 287 -11.84 16.07 -20.30
CA LYS A 287 -11.95 17.53 -20.55
C LYS A 287 -12.70 17.87 -21.87
N LYS A 288 -13.05 16.85 -22.66
CA LYS A 288 -13.89 16.98 -23.86
C LYS A 288 -15.35 16.70 -23.53
#